data_0ae20a662133cff183bac71c59fce8ab
#
_entry.id   0ae20a662133cff183bac71c59fce8ab
#
_cell.length_a   1.000
_cell.length_b   1.000
_cell.length_c   1.000
_cell.angle_alpha   90.00
_cell.angle_beta   90.00
_cell.angle_gamma   90.00
#
_symmetry.space_group_name_H-M   'P 1'
#
loop_
_entity.id
_entity.type
_entity.pdbx_description
1 polymer ?
#
loop_
_entity_poly.entity_id
_entity_poly.type
_entity_poly.pdbx_seq_one_letter_code
_entity_poly.pdbx_strand_id
1 'polypeptide(L)'
;VKYIRAHFDQKTKRYSFYQLKDRRLAGFNSIFAVSSIEVAKKYYTEFQKQMMGLPSDKQLKVATIYSFGVNEDPENGIIDDENLEDTSLLDQSSRDFLESAIQDYNKIFKMNFDTSSEKFQSYYKDVSERVKNREIDLLIVVNMFLTGFDATTLNTLWVDKNLRLHGLLQAYSRTNRILNTVKTFGNIICFRNLEKATNESIALFGDKEAGGVVLLKTYDEYYNGYKKGDKNMHETMGREVEA
;
A
#
# COMPACT_ATOMS: atom_id res chain seq x y z
N VAL A 1 0.95 7.18 -10.07
CA VAL A 1 -0.52 7.24 -9.93
C VAL A 1 -1.22 6.63 -11.14
N LYS A 2 -0.93 7.04 -12.38
CA LYS A 2 -1.57 6.50 -13.60
C LYS A 2 -1.52 4.97 -13.65
N TYR A 3 -0.33 4.36 -13.41
CA TYR A 3 -0.17 2.90 -13.39
C TYR A 3 -1.07 2.23 -12.34
N ILE A 4 -1.05 2.73 -11.10
CA ILE A 4 -1.90 2.18 -10.03
C ILE A 4 -3.37 2.24 -10.43
N ARG A 5 -3.85 3.36 -10.96
CA ARG A 5 -5.25 3.51 -11.40
C ARG A 5 -5.62 2.56 -12.54
N ALA A 6 -4.75 2.42 -13.53
CA ALA A 6 -4.99 1.53 -14.68
C ALA A 6 -5.13 0.06 -14.26
N HIS A 7 -4.36 -0.37 -13.24
CA HIS A 7 -4.32 -1.76 -12.78
C HIS A 7 -5.10 -2.02 -11.49
N PHE A 8 -5.65 -0.99 -10.87
CA PHE A 8 -6.30 -1.09 -9.56
C PHE A 8 -7.42 -2.13 -9.56
N ASP A 9 -8.35 -2.02 -10.49
CA ASP A 9 -9.53 -2.89 -10.55
C ASP A 9 -9.15 -4.36 -10.76
N GLN A 10 -8.17 -4.61 -11.61
CA GLN A 10 -7.64 -5.96 -11.86
C GLN A 10 -6.93 -6.52 -10.62
N LYS A 11 -6.01 -5.77 -10.04
CA LYS A 11 -5.18 -6.24 -8.91
C LYS A 11 -5.99 -6.42 -7.64
N THR A 12 -6.95 -5.54 -7.39
CA THR A 12 -7.82 -5.62 -6.21
C THR A 12 -9.09 -6.44 -6.46
N LYS A 13 -9.26 -7.02 -7.66
CA LYS A 13 -10.48 -7.75 -8.04
C LYS A 13 -11.75 -6.93 -7.72
N ARG A 14 -11.75 -5.63 -8.03
CA ARG A 14 -12.73 -4.63 -7.57
C ARG A 14 -14.18 -5.06 -7.75
N TYR A 15 -14.48 -5.79 -8.80
CA TYR A 15 -15.85 -6.23 -9.14
C TYR A 15 -16.17 -7.67 -8.73
N SER A 16 -15.26 -8.34 -8.01
CA SER A 16 -15.52 -9.70 -7.50
C SER A 16 -16.24 -9.64 -6.17
N PHE A 17 -17.41 -10.26 -6.07
CA PHE A 17 -18.20 -10.30 -4.85
C PHE A 17 -17.84 -11.50 -3.98
N TYR A 18 -17.83 -11.30 -2.67
CA TYR A 18 -17.59 -12.36 -1.70
C TYR A 18 -18.32 -12.07 -0.38
N GLN A 19 -18.49 -13.12 0.43
CA GLN A 19 -19.06 -13.00 1.75
C GLN A 19 -17.93 -12.95 2.79
N LEU A 20 -17.98 -11.92 3.66
CA LEU A 20 -17.08 -11.81 4.81
C LEU A 20 -17.94 -11.61 6.07
N LYS A 21 -18.00 -12.63 6.93
CA LYS A 21 -18.96 -12.71 8.03
C LYS A 21 -20.37 -12.51 7.46
N ASP A 22 -21.14 -11.58 8.01
CA ASP A 22 -22.53 -11.30 7.61
C ASP A 22 -22.63 -10.23 6.50
N ARG A 23 -21.51 -9.80 5.93
CA ARG A 23 -21.45 -8.73 4.92
C ARG A 23 -21.06 -9.25 3.56
N ARG A 24 -21.82 -8.85 2.51
CA ARG A 24 -21.42 -9.04 1.13
C ARG A 24 -20.58 -7.85 0.71
N LEU A 25 -19.33 -8.11 0.32
CA LEU A 25 -18.35 -7.13 -0.11
C LEU A 25 -18.01 -7.31 -1.59
N ALA A 26 -17.50 -6.24 -2.20
CA ALA A 26 -16.96 -6.25 -3.56
C ALA A 26 -15.52 -5.79 -3.56
N GLY A 27 -14.66 -6.57 -4.21
CA GLY A 27 -13.24 -6.29 -4.37
C GLY A 27 -12.48 -6.25 -3.06
N PHE A 28 -11.19 -6.05 -3.19
CA PHE A 28 -10.24 -5.93 -2.09
C PHE A 28 -9.65 -4.51 -2.06
N ASN A 29 -8.97 -4.17 -0.98
CA ASN A 29 -8.25 -2.91 -0.87
C ASN A 29 -6.75 -3.09 -1.01
N SER A 30 -6.04 -1.97 -0.99
CA SER A 30 -4.60 -1.95 -1.14
C SER A 30 -3.93 -0.95 -0.19
N ILE A 31 -2.66 -1.20 0.10
CA ILE A 31 -1.75 -0.26 0.75
C ILE A 31 -0.72 0.21 -0.29
N PHE A 32 -0.34 1.48 -0.23
CA PHE A 32 0.75 2.04 -0.98
C PHE A 32 1.84 2.54 -0.03
N ALA A 33 2.91 1.77 0.09
CA ALA A 33 4.07 2.09 0.90
C ALA A 33 5.01 3.01 0.13
N VAL A 34 5.27 4.20 0.66
CA VAL A 34 6.11 5.22 0.04
C VAL A 34 7.30 5.58 0.93
N SER A 35 8.34 6.15 0.33
CA SER A 35 9.65 6.33 0.97
C SER A 35 9.68 7.43 2.03
N SER A 36 8.83 8.44 1.94
CA SER A 36 8.82 9.58 2.86
C SER A 36 7.48 10.29 2.89
N ILE A 37 7.30 11.17 3.88
CA ILE A 37 6.13 12.03 4.01
C ILE A 37 5.99 12.94 2.79
N GLU A 38 7.08 13.51 2.30
CA GLU A 38 7.07 14.36 1.11
C GLU A 38 6.60 13.62 -0.15
N VAL A 39 6.98 12.35 -0.28
CA VAL A 39 6.50 11.49 -1.36
C VAL A 39 5.02 11.14 -1.16
N ALA A 40 4.59 10.87 0.08
CA ALA A 40 3.19 10.63 0.40
C ALA A 40 2.30 11.84 0.02
N LYS A 41 2.74 13.06 0.35
CA LYS A 41 2.05 14.31 -0.04
C LYS A 41 1.87 14.41 -1.56
N LYS A 42 2.94 14.19 -2.32
CA LYS A 42 2.90 14.25 -3.80
C LYS A 42 1.94 13.22 -4.38
N TYR A 43 1.99 11.98 -3.91
CA TYR A 43 1.10 10.93 -4.38
C TYR A 43 -0.36 11.19 -4.00
N TYR A 44 -0.63 11.58 -2.76
CA TYR A 44 -1.98 11.88 -2.32
C TYR A 44 -2.60 13.01 -3.15
N THR A 45 -1.88 14.13 -3.30
CA THR A 45 -2.33 15.27 -4.12
C THR A 45 -2.60 14.86 -5.56
N GLU A 46 -1.71 14.06 -6.16
CA GLU A 46 -1.89 13.59 -7.54
C GLU A 46 -3.07 12.61 -7.67
N PHE A 47 -3.33 11.76 -6.67
CA PHE A 47 -4.54 10.95 -6.65
C PHE A 47 -5.79 11.82 -6.60
N GLN A 48 -5.85 12.80 -5.69
CA GLN A 48 -6.99 13.72 -5.60
C GLN A 48 -7.24 14.45 -6.93
N LYS A 49 -6.18 14.98 -7.54
CA LYS A 49 -6.25 15.64 -8.84
C LYS A 49 -6.80 14.71 -9.93
N GLN A 50 -6.31 13.50 -10.02
CA GLN A 50 -6.74 12.53 -11.03
C GLN A 50 -8.12 11.93 -10.77
N MET A 51 -8.64 11.98 -9.53
CA MET A 51 -10.01 11.58 -9.20
C MET A 51 -11.03 12.68 -9.47
N MET A 52 -10.58 13.94 -9.47
CA MET A 52 -11.45 15.09 -9.69
C MET A 52 -12.16 15.00 -11.04
N GLY A 53 -13.48 15.13 -11.03
CA GLY A 53 -14.30 15.05 -12.25
C GLY A 53 -14.64 13.63 -12.74
N LEU A 54 -14.13 12.58 -12.08
CA LEU A 54 -14.59 11.24 -12.39
C LEU A 54 -15.96 10.95 -11.76
N PRO A 55 -16.78 10.11 -12.41
CA PRO A 55 -17.98 9.56 -11.77
C PRO A 55 -17.66 8.88 -10.44
N SER A 56 -18.55 8.99 -9.47
CA SER A 56 -18.32 8.49 -8.10
C SER A 56 -18.01 7.00 -8.01
N ASP A 57 -18.57 6.20 -8.91
CA ASP A 57 -18.32 4.76 -9.02
C ASP A 57 -16.90 4.41 -9.51
N LYS A 58 -16.26 5.37 -10.21
CA LYS A 58 -14.88 5.26 -10.71
C LYS A 58 -13.85 5.91 -9.79
N GLN A 59 -14.28 6.69 -8.83
CA GLN A 59 -13.38 7.27 -7.83
C GLN A 59 -12.89 6.20 -6.84
N LEU A 60 -11.63 6.32 -6.43
CA LEU A 60 -11.07 5.54 -5.32
C LEU A 60 -11.17 6.36 -4.04
N LYS A 61 -11.60 5.72 -2.96
CA LYS A 61 -11.49 6.30 -1.62
C LYS A 61 -10.06 6.16 -1.14
N VAL A 62 -9.28 7.23 -1.28
CA VAL A 62 -7.88 7.29 -0.90
C VAL A 62 -7.75 7.98 0.45
N ALA A 63 -7.05 7.33 1.38
CA ALA A 63 -6.65 7.92 2.65
C ALA A 63 -5.13 7.90 2.78
N THR A 64 -4.58 8.75 3.64
CA THR A 64 -3.16 8.73 3.98
C THR A 64 -2.98 8.87 5.49
N ILE A 65 -1.98 8.17 6.00
CA ILE A 65 -1.62 8.28 7.40
C ILE A 65 -0.10 8.10 7.56
N TYR A 66 0.49 8.92 8.40
CA TYR A 66 1.89 8.82 8.79
C TYR A 66 2.08 9.48 10.16
N SER A 67 3.10 9.06 10.87
CA SER A 67 3.53 9.66 12.13
C SER A 67 4.99 10.10 12.01
N PHE A 68 5.48 10.82 13.02
CA PHE A 68 6.89 11.07 13.16
C PHE A 68 7.56 9.78 13.65
N GLY A 69 8.02 8.97 12.74
CA GLY A 69 9.00 7.93 13.00
C GLY A 69 10.24 8.23 12.20
N VAL A 70 11.38 7.68 12.55
CA VAL A 70 12.59 7.81 11.73
C VAL A 70 12.24 7.33 10.32
N ASN A 71 12.08 8.29 9.40
CA ASN A 71 11.71 8.02 8.01
C ASN A 71 12.91 7.55 7.17
N GLU A 72 14.05 7.31 7.80
CA GLU A 72 15.22 6.71 7.20
C GLU A 72 15.04 5.20 7.16
N ASP A 73 15.39 4.58 6.04
CA ASP A 73 15.43 3.13 5.96
C ASP A 73 16.47 2.64 6.99
N PRO A 74 16.06 1.97 8.07
CA PRO A 74 17.01 1.56 9.10
C PRO A 74 18.01 0.58 8.47
N GLU A 75 19.30 0.78 8.72
CA GLU A 75 20.37 -0.07 8.16
C GLU A 75 20.16 -1.55 8.50
N ASN A 76 19.50 -1.84 9.62
CA ASN A 76 19.17 -3.19 10.09
C ASN A 76 17.88 -3.76 9.49
N GLY A 77 17.14 -3.01 8.66
CA GLY A 77 15.89 -3.44 8.04
C GLY A 77 14.72 -3.64 9.01
N ILE A 78 14.82 -3.19 10.25
CA ILE A 78 13.74 -3.23 11.23
C ILE A 78 12.89 -1.98 11.02
N ILE A 79 11.60 -2.15 10.75
CA ILE A 79 10.63 -1.07 10.81
C ILE A 79 10.25 -0.93 12.28
N ASP A 80 10.56 0.22 12.88
CA ASP A 80 10.21 0.48 14.27
C ASP A 80 8.70 0.32 14.49
N ASP A 81 8.34 -0.17 15.66
CA ASP A 81 6.94 -0.27 16.08
C ASP A 81 6.28 1.11 15.97
N GLU A 82 5.04 1.10 15.51
CA GLU A 82 4.25 2.30 15.26
C GLU A 82 4.16 3.16 16.53
N ASN A 83 4.93 4.23 16.60
CA ASN A 83 4.76 5.21 17.66
C ASN A 83 3.57 6.11 17.30
N LEU A 84 2.38 5.68 17.71
CA LEU A 84 1.10 6.31 17.41
C LEU A 84 0.93 7.70 18.01
N GLU A 85 1.80 8.08 18.94
CA GLU A 85 1.54 9.23 19.81
C GLU A 85 2.19 10.52 19.32
N ASP A 86 3.06 10.48 18.32
CA ASP A 86 3.95 11.60 18.06
C ASP A 86 3.77 12.28 16.70
N THR A 87 2.63 12.96 16.54
CA THR A 87 2.46 13.98 15.48
C THR A 87 3.14 15.30 15.88
N SER A 88 3.54 15.48 17.15
CA SER A 88 4.10 16.75 17.66
C SER A 88 5.47 17.04 17.07
N LEU A 89 6.22 16.03 16.66
CA LEU A 89 7.55 16.14 16.06
C LEU A 89 7.52 16.31 14.54
N LEU A 90 6.34 16.23 13.89
CA LEU A 90 6.21 16.56 12.48
C LEU A 90 6.54 18.04 12.25
N ASP A 91 7.29 18.33 11.19
CA ASP A 91 7.43 19.72 10.74
C ASP A 91 6.05 20.32 10.41
N GLN A 92 5.93 21.65 10.50
CA GLN A 92 4.64 22.32 10.33
C GLN A 92 3.97 22.00 9.00
N SER A 93 4.73 21.95 7.90
CA SER A 93 4.19 21.64 6.56
C SER A 93 3.61 20.21 6.50
N SER A 94 4.28 19.24 7.13
CA SER A 94 3.81 17.85 7.17
C SER A 94 2.56 17.69 8.02
N ARG A 95 2.47 18.43 9.14
CA ARG A 95 1.29 18.46 10.00
C ARG A 95 0.10 19.12 9.29
N ASP A 96 0.30 20.27 8.67
CA ASP A 96 -0.76 21.01 7.96
C ASP A 96 -1.32 20.18 6.79
N PHE A 97 -0.45 19.46 6.08
CA PHE A 97 -0.88 18.56 5.03
C PHE A 97 -1.68 17.37 5.58
N LEU A 98 -1.22 16.75 6.67
CA LEU A 98 -1.94 15.66 7.32
C LEU A 98 -3.31 16.12 7.81
N GLU A 99 -3.37 17.31 8.41
CA GLU A 99 -4.63 17.94 8.81
C GLU A 99 -5.58 18.09 7.63
N SER A 100 -5.09 18.63 6.50
CA SER A 100 -5.89 18.75 5.28
C SER A 100 -6.42 17.39 4.77
N ALA A 101 -5.58 16.36 4.77
CA ALA A 101 -5.97 15.02 4.36
C ALA A 101 -6.99 14.39 5.33
N ILE A 102 -6.86 14.63 6.64
CA ILE A 102 -7.85 14.23 7.65
C ILE A 102 -9.18 14.97 7.42
N GLN A 103 -9.16 16.25 7.06
CA GLN A 103 -10.39 16.99 6.76
C GLN A 103 -11.10 16.44 5.51
N ASP A 104 -10.36 16.02 4.48
CA ASP A 104 -10.97 15.33 3.34
C ASP A 104 -11.57 13.98 3.74
N TYR A 105 -10.89 13.23 4.59
CA TYR A 105 -11.41 12.00 5.17
C TYR A 105 -12.69 12.24 5.97
N ASN A 106 -12.70 13.27 6.83
CA ASN A 106 -13.85 13.67 7.62
C ASN A 106 -15.08 13.96 6.74
N LYS A 107 -14.89 14.63 5.61
CA LYS A 107 -15.97 14.90 4.62
C LYS A 107 -16.54 13.60 4.05
N ILE A 108 -15.68 12.65 3.67
CA ILE A 108 -16.09 11.37 3.06
C ILE A 108 -16.88 10.51 4.08
N PHE A 109 -16.38 10.42 5.30
CA PHE A 109 -16.88 9.49 6.31
C PHE A 109 -17.75 10.14 7.39
N LYS A 110 -17.99 11.47 7.31
CA LYS A 110 -18.77 12.27 8.27
C LYS A 110 -18.22 12.16 9.70
N MET A 111 -16.89 12.31 9.80
CA MET A 111 -16.16 12.24 11.07
C MET A 111 -15.66 13.63 11.47
N ASN A 112 -14.99 13.72 12.63
CA ASN A 112 -14.43 14.97 13.16
C ASN A 112 -13.08 14.70 13.85
N PHE A 113 -12.13 14.21 13.07
CA PHE A 113 -10.75 13.99 13.49
C PHE A 113 -9.87 15.19 13.16
N ASP A 114 -8.74 15.33 13.85
CA ASP A 114 -7.69 16.28 13.57
C ASP A 114 -6.32 15.71 14.02
N THR A 115 -5.27 16.49 13.87
CA THR A 115 -3.90 16.10 14.21
C THR A 115 -3.54 16.22 15.70
N SER A 116 -4.49 16.55 16.60
CA SER A 116 -4.26 16.46 18.04
C SER A 116 -4.08 14.99 18.46
N SER A 117 -3.24 14.73 19.47
CA SER A 117 -2.85 13.36 19.85
C SER A 117 -4.04 12.43 20.08
N GLU A 118 -5.07 12.85 20.80
CA GLU A 118 -6.23 12.02 21.11
C GLU A 118 -7.07 11.72 19.86
N LYS A 119 -7.33 12.74 19.03
CA LYS A 119 -8.12 12.59 17.81
C LYS A 119 -7.33 11.88 16.71
N PHE A 120 -6.01 12.03 16.68
CA PHE A 120 -5.18 11.28 15.75
C PHE A 120 -5.15 9.78 16.07
N GLN A 121 -5.10 9.40 17.35
CA GLN A 121 -5.25 8.00 17.74
C GLN A 121 -6.62 7.44 17.34
N SER A 122 -7.68 8.24 17.50
CA SER A 122 -9.02 7.88 17.06
C SER A 122 -9.12 7.75 15.54
N TYR A 123 -8.47 8.65 14.80
CA TYR A 123 -8.33 8.58 13.34
C TYR A 123 -7.62 7.30 12.89
N TYR A 124 -6.49 6.95 13.54
CA TYR A 124 -5.77 5.70 13.25
C TYR A 124 -6.66 4.47 13.42
N LYS A 125 -7.40 4.40 14.53
CA LYS A 125 -8.32 3.29 14.81
C LYS A 125 -9.42 3.21 13.76
N ASP A 126 -10.03 4.34 13.41
CA ASP A 126 -11.09 4.40 12.41
C ASP A 126 -10.58 4.01 11.00
N VAL A 127 -9.42 4.52 10.58
CA VAL A 127 -8.76 4.10 9.32
C VAL A 127 -8.51 2.59 9.31
N SER A 128 -7.96 2.05 10.41
CA SER A 128 -7.69 0.62 10.56
C SER A 128 -8.97 -0.22 10.36
N GLU A 129 -10.06 0.15 11.03
CA GLU A 129 -11.34 -0.55 10.92
C GLU A 129 -11.95 -0.41 9.51
N ARG A 130 -11.88 0.78 8.91
CA ARG A 130 -12.40 0.99 7.55
C ARG A 130 -11.63 0.23 6.47
N VAL A 131 -10.31 0.08 6.64
CA VAL A 131 -9.53 -0.81 5.77
C VAL A 131 -9.99 -2.25 5.95
N LYS A 132 -10.11 -2.75 7.19
CA LYS A 132 -10.62 -4.11 7.46
C LYS A 132 -12.04 -4.33 6.93
N ASN A 133 -12.86 -3.29 6.92
CA ASN A 133 -14.25 -3.32 6.44
C ASN A 133 -14.39 -3.05 4.93
N ARG A 134 -13.29 -2.86 4.20
CA ARG A 134 -13.30 -2.57 2.76
C ARG A 134 -13.97 -1.22 2.42
N GLU A 135 -13.94 -0.27 3.32
CA GLU A 135 -14.52 1.06 3.12
C GLU A 135 -13.52 2.06 2.51
N ILE A 136 -12.22 1.78 2.61
CA ILE A 136 -11.11 2.50 1.96
C ILE A 136 -10.58 1.63 0.83
N ASP A 137 -10.34 2.20 -0.33
CA ASP A 137 -9.79 1.51 -1.50
C ASP A 137 -8.27 1.45 -1.44
N LEU A 138 -7.63 2.58 -1.17
CA LEU A 138 -6.17 2.74 -1.14
C LEU A 138 -5.75 3.53 0.09
N LEU A 139 -4.83 2.95 0.87
CA LEU A 139 -4.20 3.64 2.00
C LEU A 139 -2.73 3.94 1.67
N ILE A 140 -2.36 5.23 1.62
CA ILE A 140 -0.98 5.67 1.42
C ILE A 140 -0.30 5.78 2.78
N VAL A 141 0.84 5.12 2.95
CA VAL A 141 1.58 5.05 4.21
C VAL A 141 3.08 5.23 3.99
N VAL A 142 3.77 5.71 5.03
CA VAL A 142 5.24 5.77 5.02
C VAL A 142 5.81 4.52 5.72
N ASN A 143 5.53 4.33 7.00
CA ASN A 143 5.93 3.15 7.77
C ASN A 143 4.73 2.45 8.42
N MET A 144 3.73 3.22 8.85
CA MET A 144 2.56 2.70 9.54
C MET A 144 1.82 1.65 8.71
N PHE A 145 1.19 0.69 9.35
CA PHE A 145 0.47 -0.42 8.73
C PHE A 145 1.34 -1.45 7.97
N LEU A 146 2.64 -1.26 7.86
CA LEU A 146 3.55 -2.23 7.25
C LEU A 146 3.93 -3.35 8.23
N THR A 147 3.87 -3.06 9.53
CA THR A 147 4.04 -4.02 10.63
C THR A 147 2.75 -4.16 11.41
N GLY A 148 2.55 -5.24 12.13
CA GLY A 148 1.43 -5.44 13.07
C GLY A 148 -0.01 -5.41 12.51
N PHE A 149 -0.27 -4.78 11.37
CA PHE A 149 -1.60 -4.65 10.80
C PHE A 149 -2.07 -5.92 10.09
N ASP A 150 -3.30 -6.32 10.35
CA ASP A 150 -3.92 -7.52 9.77
C ASP A 150 -5.32 -7.23 9.23
N ALA A 151 -5.51 -7.45 7.93
CA ALA A 151 -6.80 -7.28 7.26
C ALA A 151 -6.97 -8.33 6.16
N THR A 152 -8.00 -9.15 6.26
CA THR A 152 -8.35 -10.16 5.24
C THR A 152 -8.71 -9.50 3.89
N THR A 153 -9.26 -8.29 3.95
CA THR A 153 -9.65 -7.50 2.77
C THR A 153 -8.48 -6.88 2.02
N LEU A 154 -7.29 -6.82 2.63
CA LEU A 154 -6.09 -6.27 2.01
C LEU A 154 -5.44 -7.33 1.11
N ASN A 155 -5.41 -7.10 -0.22
CA ASN A 155 -4.80 -8.05 -1.14
C ASN A 155 -3.68 -7.50 -2.01
N THR A 156 -3.49 -6.19 -2.04
CA THR A 156 -2.48 -5.58 -2.92
C THR A 156 -1.61 -4.61 -2.13
N LEU A 157 -0.30 -4.76 -2.28
CA LEU A 157 0.71 -3.85 -1.77
C LEU A 157 1.46 -3.23 -2.94
N TRP A 158 1.37 -1.91 -3.06
CA TRP A 158 2.18 -1.11 -3.97
C TRP A 158 3.36 -0.57 -3.20
N VAL A 159 4.58 -0.66 -3.75
CA VAL A 159 5.82 -0.30 -3.03
C VAL A 159 6.65 0.66 -3.85
N ASP A 160 6.78 1.90 -3.37
CA ASP A 160 7.77 2.89 -3.82
C ASP A 160 8.68 3.27 -2.64
N LYS A 161 9.29 2.25 -2.06
CA LYS A 161 10.18 2.35 -0.90
C LYS A 161 11.25 1.26 -0.97
N ASN A 162 12.46 1.56 -0.48
CA ASN A 162 13.52 0.57 -0.36
C ASN A 162 13.31 -0.24 0.92
N LEU A 163 12.53 -1.31 0.83
CA LEU A 163 12.36 -2.25 1.93
C LEU A 163 13.50 -3.27 1.93
N ARG A 164 13.91 -3.71 3.12
CA ARG A 164 15.01 -4.68 3.31
C ARG A 164 14.69 -5.65 4.45
N LEU A 165 15.32 -6.83 4.39
CA LEU A 165 15.34 -7.81 5.46
C LEU A 165 13.96 -8.07 6.09
N HIS A 166 13.89 -7.98 7.40
CA HIS A 166 12.67 -8.28 8.17
C HIS A 166 11.50 -7.37 7.79
N GLY A 167 11.73 -6.06 7.66
CA GLY A 167 10.70 -5.08 7.26
C GLY A 167 10.10 -5.36 5.88
N LEU A 168 10.90 -5.86 4.94
CA LEU A 168 10.41 -6.26 3.62
C LEU A 168 9.44 -7.46 3.73
N LEU A 169 9.81 -8.50 4.46
CA LEU A 169 8.96 -9.67 4.64
C LEU A 169 7.69 -9.35 5.42
N GLN A 170 7.80 -8.51 6.45
CA GLN A 170 6.63 -8.04 7.21
C GLN A 170 5.65 -7.28 6.33
N ALA A 171 6.13 -6.33 5.52
CA ALA A 171 5.28 -5.59 4.59
C ALA A 171 4.63 -6.52 3.55
N TYR A 172 5.39 -7.44 2.97
CA TYR A 172 4.86 -8.40 2.00
C TYR A 172 3.79 -9.31 2.60
N SER A 173 3.97 -9.73 3.84
CA SER A 173 3.02 -10.59 4.55
C SER A 173 1.65 -9.94 4.81
N ARG A 174 1.54 -8.60 4.67
CA ARG A 174 0.24 -7.91 4.86
C ARG A 174 -0.83 -8.38 3.88
N THR A 175 -0.45 -8.85 2.71
CA THR A 175 -1.37 -9.28 1.65
C THR A 175 -1.67 -10.78 1.64
N ASN A 176 -1.00 -11.57 2.47
CA ASN A 176 -1.02 -13.04 2.38
C ASN A 176 -2.23 -13.73 3.05
N ARG A 177 -3.10 -12.99 3.73
CA ARG A 177 -4.31 -13.57 4.33
C ARG A 177 -5.24 -14.12 3.26
N ILE A 178 -5.39 -15.43 3.24
CA ILE A 178 -6.27 -16.13 2.30
C ILE A 178 -7.72 -15.94 2.73
N LEU A 179 -8.61 -15.78 1.76
CA LEU A 179 -10.05 -15.75 1.97
C LEU A 179 -10.75 -16.66 0.97
N ASN A 180 -11.03 -17.89 1.38
CA ASN A 180 -11.71 -18.88 0.55
C ASN A 180 -11.04 -19.05 -0.83
N THR A 181 -11.85 -19.38 -1.85
CA THR A 181 -11.41 -19.44 -3.26
C THR A 181 -11.29 -18.07 -3.92
N VAL A 182 -11.77 -17.01 -3.28
CA VAL A 182 -11.84 -15.66 -3.88
C VAL A 182 -10.49 -14.97 -3.79
N LYS A 183 -9.79 -15.11 -2.66
CA LYS A 183 -8.44 -14.57 -2.43
C LYS A 183 -7.50 -15.70 -2.05
N THR A 184 -6.81 -16.25 -3.03
CA THR A 184 -5.84 -17.34 -2.86
C THR A 184 -4.40 -16.85 -2.74
N PHE A 185 -4.14 -15.57 -3.10
CA PHE A 185 -2.84 -14.91 -3.00
C PHE A 185 -3.00 -13.40 -2.85
N GLY A 186 -1.92 -12.72 -2.44
CA GLY A 186 -1.77 -11.27 -2.50
C GLY A 186 -0.93 -10.83 -3.69
N ASN A 187 -1.06 -9.56 -4.06
CA ASN A 187 -0.23 -8.93 -5.07
C ASN A 187 0.77 -7.98 -4.41
N ILE A 188 2.01 -8.03 -4.86
CA ILE A 188 3.05 -7.08 -4.46
C ILE A 188 3.61 -6.48 -5.74
N ILE A 189 3.51 -5.17 -5.89
CA ILE A 189 3.98 -4.44 -7.05
C ILE A 189 5.01 -3.42 -6.59
N CYS A 190 6.25 -3.60 -7.00
CA CYS A 190 7.38 -2.75 -6.62
C CYS A 190 7.71 -1.79 -7.77
N PHE A 191 7.75 -0.49 -7.46
CA PHE A 191 8.22 0.56 -8.37
C PHE A 191 9.73 0.80 -8.27
N ARG A 192 10.40 0.03 -7.42
CA ARG A 192 11.86 0.01 -7.26
C ARG A 192 12.37 -1.40 -7.45
N ASN A 193 13.64 -1.53 -7.83
CA ASN A 193 14.27 -2.84 -7.90
C ASN A 193 14.51 -3.39 -6.49
N LEU A 194 13.61 -4.23 -6.01
CA LEU A 194 13.72 -4.94 -4.73
C LEU A 194 14.08 -6.42 -4.90
N GLU A 195 14.46 -6.86 -6.11
CA GLU A 195 14.76 -8.26 -6.40
C GLU A 195 15.84 -8.81 -5.47
N LYS A 196 17.00 -8.13 -5.42
CA LYS A 196 18.11 -8.53 -4.55
C LYS A 196 17.69 -8.54 -3.08
N ALA A 197 17.05 -7.47 -2.60
CA ALA A 197 16.59 -7.38 -1.21
C ALA A 197 15.57 -8.45 -0.85
N THR A 198 14.70 -8.83 -1.79
CA THR A 198 13.73 -9.90 -1.62
C THR A 198 14.42 -11.26 -1.47
N ASN A 199 15.35 -11.57 -2.38
CA ASN A 199 16.09 -12.83 -2.37
C ASN A 199 16.95 -12.97 -1.10
N GLU A 200 17.64 -11.91 -0.70
CA GLU A 200 18.43 -11.88 0.54
C GLU A 200 17.55 -12.08 1.79
N SER A 201 16.39 -11.42 1.83
CA SER A 201 15.45 -11.55 2.96
C SER A 201 14.90 -12.97 3.08
N ILE A 202 14.56 -13.59 1.95
CA ILE A 202 14.06 -14.97 1.94
C ILE A 202 15.16 -15.96 2.31
N ALA A 203 16.38 -15.78 1.79
CA ALA A 203 17.52 -16.63 2.14
C ALA A 203 17.88 -16.55 3.63
N LEU A 204 17.68 -15.37 4.26
CA LEU A 204 18.00 -15.16 5.66
C LEU A 204 16.92 -15.73 6.60
N PHE A 205 15.64 -15.59 6.27
CA PHE A 205 14.51 -15.91 7.14
C PHE A 205 13.67 -17.10 6.66
N GLY A 206 13.89 -17.55 5.44
CA GLY A 206 13.23 -18.71 4.87
C GLY A 206 13.96 -20.01 5.18
N ASP A 207 13.31 -21.13 4.86
CA ASP A 207 13.96 -22.42 4.87
C ASP A 207 15.04 -22.47 3.80
N LYS A 208 16.29 -22.69 4.20
CA LYS A 208 17.45 -22.76 3.29
C LYS A 208 17.33 -23.87 2.24
N GLU A 209 16.47 -24.86 2.48
CA GLU A 209 16.18 -25.95 1.55
C GLU A 209 15.02 -25.63 0.60
N ALA A 210 14.24 -24.60 0.88
CA ALA A 210 13.19 -24.11 -0.01
C ALA A 210 13.78 -23.30 -1.18
N GLY A 211 14.78 -23.81 -1.86
CA GLY A 211 15.43 -23.20 -3.02
C GLY A 211 14.50 -23.05 -4.22
N GLY A 212 13.37 -22.35 -4.02
CA GLY A 212 12.41 -22.00 -5.06
C GLY A 212 12.77 -20.66 -5.70
N VAL A 213 12.56 -20.55 -6.99
CA VAL A 213 12.57 -19.28 -7.68
C VAL A 213 11.41 -18.45 -7.14
N VAL A 214 11.70 -17.49 -6.28
CA VAL A 214 10.68 -16.64 -5.63
C VAL A 214 10.10 -15.63 -6.61
N LEU A 215 10.91 -15.18 -7.54
CA LEU A 215 10.50 -14.29 -8.62
C LEU A 215 10.55 -15.06 -9.94
N LEU A 216 9.41 -15.15 -10.62
CA LEU A 216 9.32 -15.83 -11.93
C LEU A 216 10.04 -15.05 -13.04
N LYS A 217 10.27 -13.75 -12.81
CA LYS A 217 10.91 -12.81 -13.73
C LYS A 217 11.78 -11.84 -12.95
N THR A 218 12.87 -11.39 -13.58
CA THR A 218 13.73 -10.34 -13.02
C THR A 218 13.02 -8.99 -13.03
N TYR A 219 13.53 -8.04 -12.23
CA TYR A 219 13.02 -6.68 -12.25
C TYR A 219 13.12 -6.07 -13.66
N ASP A 220 14.23 -6.26 -14.34
CA ASP A 220 14.42 -5.73 -15.69
C ASP A 220 13.44 -6.30 -16.71
N GLU A 221 13.09 -7.59 -16.61
CA GLU A 221 12.06 -8.19 -17.44
C GLU A 221 10.68 -7.60 -17.18
N TYR A 222 10.33 -7.31 -15.92
CA TYR A 222 9.06 -6.65 -15.59
C TYR A 222 9.05 -5.17 -15.99
N TYR A 223 10.18 -4.48 -15.84
CA TYR A 223 10.28 -3.05 -16.13
C TYR A 223 10.38 -2.76 -17.63
N ASN A 224 11.23 -3.48 -18.35
CA ASN A 224 11.52 -3.26 -19.77
C ASN A 224 10.71 -4.16 -20.71
N GLY A 225 10.07 -5.19 -20.20
CA GLY A 225 9.30 -6.14 -20.96
C GLY A 225 10.00 -7.44 -21.24
N TYR A 226 9.20 -8.44 -21.46
CA TYR A 226 9.65 -9.77 -21.85
C TYR A 226 8.74 -10.37 -22.91
N LYS A 227 9.31 -11.23 -23.74
CA LYS A 227 8.52 -12.00 -24.72
C LYS A 227 7.95 -13.23 -24.01
N LYS A 228 6.63 -13.42 -24.12
CA LYS A 228 5.96 -14.64 -23.68
C LYS A 228 5.64 -15.45 -24.94
N GLY A 229 6.47 -16.45 -25.24
CA GLY A 229 6.33 -17.20 -26.50
C GLY A 229 6.62 -16.30 -27.72
N ASP A 230 6.37 -16.81 -28.91
CA ASP A 230 6.82 -16.16 -30.16
C ASP A 230 6.04 -14.91 -30.61
N LYS A 231 5.10 -14.34 -29.87
CA LYS A 231 4.20 -13.37 -30.50
C LYS A 231 3.87 -12.07 -29.79
N ASN A 232 4.04 -11.88 -28.48
CA ASN A 232 3.65 -10.59 -27.88
C ASN A 232 4.64 -10.14 -26.80
N MET A 233 5.19 -8.93 -26.97
CA MET A 233 5.77 -8.17 -25.86
C MET A 233 4.63 -7.78 -24.91
N HIS A 234 4.73 -8.19 -23.65
CA HIS A 234 3.86 -7.63 -22.64
C HIS A 234 4.28 -6.19 -22.36
N GLU A 235 3.32 -5.29 -22.34
CA GLU A 235 3.53 -3.92 -21.85
C GLU A 235 4.07 -3.96 -20.42
N THR A 236 4.95 -3.05 -20.12
CA THR A 236 5.79 -3.10 -18.94
C THR A 236 5.53 -1.91 -18.04
N MET A 237 5.84 -2.10 -16.79
CA MET A 237 5.76 -1.04 -15.79
C MET A 237 6.54 0.21 -16.21
N GLY A 238 7.74 0.05 -16.80
CA GLY A 238 8.58 1.16 -17.24
C GLY A 238 7.91 2.04 -18.29
N ARG A 239 7.34 1.44 -19.33
CA ARG A 239 6.65 2.17 -20.40
C ARG A 239 5.40 2.91 -19.90
N GLU A 240 4.68 2.34 -18.94
CA GLU A 240 3.48 2.96 -18.38
C GLU A 240 3.81 4.07 -17.38
N VAL A 241 4.96 4.03 -16.73
CA VAL A 241 5.41 5.08 -15.80
C VAL A 241 5.98 6.29 -16.54
N GLU A 242 6.61 6.09 -17.69
CA GLU A 242 7.18 7.16 -18.52
C GLU A 242 6.12 7.84 -19.42
N ALA A 243 4.98 7.25 -19.65
CA ALA A 243 3.88 7.80 -20.43
C ALA A 243 2.91 8.63 -19.58
#